data_0514ccb25a8a872a5d04f1034e07537e
#
_entry.id   0514ccb25a8a872a5d04f1034e07537e
#
_cell.length_a   1.000
_cell.length_b   1.000
_cell.length_c   1.000
_cell.angle_alpha   90.00
_cell.angle_beta   90.00
_cell.angle_gamma   90.00
#
_symmetry.space_group_name_H-M   'P 1'
#
loop_
_entity.id
_entity.type
_entity.pdbx_description
1 polymer ?
#
loop_
_entity_poly.entity_id
_entity_poly.type
_entity_poly.pdbx_seq_one_letter_code
_entity_poly.pdbx_strand_id
1 'polypeptide(L)'
;MQRFSSSAGARAVGSDTTGELASPTGVHAAPRRQVRCGRFTLDLSRPRIMGIVNVTPDSFSDGGRHLAPDAAIAHARRLIDEGADILDIGGESTRPGAEPVPLEEELARLLPLIEALRDSGVPLSIDTFKPAVMRAAIEAGADMINDIYGFRQPGAIEAVAGSDCGLCVMHMQGEPRTMQQAPAYADVAGEVGAFLREQAQRLEAAGVDPGRICLDPGFGFGKTTAHNYDLLRSLPTIGALGYPLLIGVSRKTMIGAVTGRPVGERLA
;
A
#
# COMPACT_ATOMS: atom_id res chain seq x y z
N MET A 1 -73.76 21.82 39.84
CA MET A 1 -73.79 22.30 41.28
C MET A 1 -72.32 22.42 41.67
N GLN A 2 -71.98 23.67 42.00
CA GLN A 2 -70.79 24.18 42.74
C GLN A 2 -69.40 23.80 42.20
N ARG A 3 -68.62 24.75 41.59
CA ARG A 3 -67.95 25.96 42.15
C ARG A 3 -66.97 25.63 43.30
N PHE A 4 -65.65 25.88 43.05
CA PHE A 4 -64.76 26.97 43.51
C PHE A 4 -63.33 26.48 43.20
N SER A 5 -62.46 27.16 42.40
CA SER A 5 -61.74 28.39 42.60
C SER A 5 -60.61 28.35 43.63
N SER A 6 -59.37 28.62 43.10
CA SER A 6 -58.35 29.47 43.69
C SER A 6 -57.00 28.80 43.58
N SER A 7 -56.09 29.23 42.73
CA SER A 7 -55.16 30.36 42.69
C SER A 7 -53.83 30.11 43.38
N ALA A 8 -52.79 30.52 42.67
CA ALA A 8 -51.39 30.83 43.04
C ALA A 8 -50.41 29.63 43.04
N GLY A 9 -49.36 29.71 42.43
CA GLY A 9 -48.43 30.67 41.95
C GLY A 9 -47.06 30.03 41.71
N ALA A 10 -46.44 30.42 40.64
CA ALA A 10 -45.00 30.65 40.44
C ALA A 10 -44.03 29.53 40.67
N ARG A 11 -43.32 29.08 39.70
CA ARG A 11 -42.02 29.54 39.17
C ARG A 11 -41.51 28.55 38.14
N ALA A 12 -41.18 29.08 36.99
CA ALA A 12 -40.38 28.46 35.96
C ALA A 12 -38.96 28.23 36.47
N VAL A 13 -38.41 27.03 36.24
CA VAL A 13 -36.98 26.81 36.11
C VAL A 13 -36.81 26.07 34.81
N GLY A 14 -36.36 26.80 33.81
CA GLY A 14 -35.89 26.23 32.57
C GLY A 14 -34.56 25.48 32.80
N SER A 15 -34.48 24.33 32.27
CA SER A 15 -33.19 23.71 31.90
C SER A 15 -33.31 23.15 30.50
N ASP A 16 -33.06 24.03 29.54
CA ASP A 16 -32.67 23.63 28.19
C ASP A 16 -31.36 22.83 28.29
N THR A 17 -31.47 21.53 28.16
CA THR A 17 -30.34 20.70 27.74
C THR A 17 -30.62 20.22 26.32
N THR A 18 -30.49 21.14 25.36
CA THR A 18 -30.20 20.76 23.97
C THR A 18 -28.82 20.14 23.98
N GLY A 19 -28.79 18.82 24.08
CA GLY A 19 -27.60 18.01 23.75
C GLY A 19 -27.25 18.26 22.31
N GLU A 20 -26.33 19.18 22.10
CA GLU A 20 -25.65 19.39 20.84
C GLU A 20 -24.85 18.13 20.55
N LEU A 21 -25.39 17.25 19.68
CA LEU A 21 -24.65 16.17 19.07
C LEU A 21 -23.51 16.81 18.29
N ALA A 22 -22.33 16.85 18.90
CA ALA A 22 -21.11 17.22 18.24
C ALA A 22 -20.94 16.30 17.02
N SER A 23 -21.22 16.81 15.83
CA SER A 23 -20.82 16.20 14.59
C SER A 23 -19.31 15.97 14.65
N PRO A 24 -18.79 14.78 14.34
CA PRO A 24 -17.36 14.60 14.22
C PRO A 24 -16.91 15.44 13.02
N THR A 25 -16.35 16.60 13.27
CA THR A 25 -15.62 17.37 12.27
C THR A 25 -14.39 16.58 11.92
N GLY A 26 -14.55 15.66 10.97
CA GLY A 26 -13.45 15.00 10.30
C GLY A 26 -12.68 16.08 9.54
N VAL A 27 -11.59 16.56 10.12
CA VAL A 27 -10.62 17.39 9.42
C VAL A 27 -10.05 16.51 8.31
N HIS A 28 -10.53 16.67 7.08
CA HIS A 28 -9.93 16.06 5.91
C HIS A 28 -8.56 16.70 5.72
N ALA A 29 -7.51 16.03 6.17
CA ALA A 29 -6.17 16.47 5.93
C ALA A 29 -5.92 16.44 4.41
N ALA A 30 -5.41 17.54 3.86
CA ALA A 30 -4.99 17.54 2.46
C ALA A 30 -3.90 16.46 2.26
N PRO A 31 -3.93 15.70 1.16
CA PRO A 31 -2.95 14.66 0.92
C PRO A 31 -1.54 15.26 0.90
N ARG A 32 -0.60 14.57 1.54
CA ARG A 32 0.80 14.98 1.56
C ARG A 32 1.33 15.01 0.14
N ARG A 33 2.02 16.09 -0.20
CA ARG A 33 2.64 16.26 -1.53
C ARG A 33 4.05 15.71 -1.62
N GLN A 34 4.51 15.03 -0.59
CA GLN A 34 5.84 14.44 -0.53
C GLN A 34 5.78 13.14 0.26
N VAL A 35 6.65 12.20 -0.10
CA VAL A 35 6.95 11.00 0.70
C VAL A 35 8.47 10.85 0.83
N ARG A 36 8.91 10.59 2.05
CA ARG A 36 10.33 10.30 2.33
C ARG A 36 10.57 8.81 2.17
N CYS A 37 11.61 8.48 1.40
CA CYS A 37 12.03 7.12 1.12
C CYS A 37 13.54 7.06 1.34
N GLY A 38 13.98 6.69 2.55
CA GLY A 38 15.39 6.61 2.90
C GLY A 38 16.15 7.90 2.57
N ARG A 39 17.08 7.78 1.63
CA ARG A 39 17.93 8.89 1.14
C ARG A 39 17.18 9.91 0.27
N PHE A 40 15.94 9.63 -0.13
CA PHE A 40 15.18 10.42 -1.09
C PHE A 40 13.94 11.04 -0.46
N THR A 41 13.53 12.17 -1.04
CA THR A 41 12.20 12.76 -0.83
C THR A 41 11.55 12.92 -2.19
N LEU A 42 10.46 12.20 -2.42
CA LEU A 42 9.72 12.25 -3.67
C LEU A 42 8.71 13.38 -3.62
N ASP A 43 8.79 14.32 -4.55
CA ASP A 43 7.76 15.33 -4.79
C ASP A 43 6.60 14.71 -5.59
N LEU A 44 5.41 14.74 -5.01
CA LEU A 44 4.16 14.19 -5.57
C LEU A 44 3.27 15.30 -6.18
N SER A 45 3.83 16.44 -6.52
CA SER A 45 3.11 17.48 -7.29
C SER A 45 2.68 16.98 -8.68
N ARG A 46 3.36 15.92 -9.19
CA ARG A 46 2.97 15.10 -10.33
C ARG A 46 2.98 13.61 -9.95
N PRO A 47 2.27 12.74 -10.66
CA PRO A 47 2.39 11.30 -10.49
C PRO A 47 3.84 10.84 -10.69
N ARG A 48 4.29 9.90 -9.85
CA ARG A 48 5.58 9.20 -9.96
C ARG A 48 5.37 7.80 -10.49
N ILE A 49 6.29 7.34 -11.29
CA ILE A 49 6.22 6.02 -11.94
C ILE A 49 7.13 5.05 -11.18
N MET A 50 6.53 3.96 -10.70
CA MET A 50 7.26 2.86 -10.07
C MET A 50 7.47 1.75 -11.11
N GLY A 51 8.72 1.52 -11.48
CA GLY A 51 9.14 0.44 -12.37
C GLY A 51 9.29 -0.87 -11.60
N ILE A 52 8.66 -1.94 -12.10
CA ILE A 52 8.63 -3.25 -11.41
C ILE A 52 9.71 -4.18 -11.95
N VAL A 53 10.54 -4.70 -11.06
CA VAL A 53 11.63 -5.65 -11.36
C VAL A 53 11.39 -6.95 -10.59
N ASN A 54 10.79 -7.95 -11.26
CA ASN A 54 10.57 -9.27 -10.66
C ASN A 54 11.79 -10.18 -10.91
N VAL A 55 12.36 -10.71 -9.83
CA VAL A 55 13.51 -11.64 -9.87
C VAL A 55 13.01 -13.05 -9.55
N THR A 56 12.12 -13.54 -10.40
CA THR A 56 11.60 -14.91 -10.29
C THR A 56 12.20 -15.81 -11.36
N PRO A 57 12.33 -17.14 -11.13
CA PRO A 57 12.90 -18.07 -12.12
C PRO A 57 12.24 -17.98 -13.48
N ASP A 58 10.93 -17.73 -13.52
CA ASP A 58 10.15 -17.62 -14.76
C ASP A 58 10.38 -16.30 -15.51
N SER A 59 10.93 -15.28 -14.85
CA SER A 59 11.13 -13.97 -15.47
C SER A 59 12.34 -13.92 -16.39
N PHE A 60 13.26 -14.90 -16.28
CA PHE A 60 14.53 -14.94 -17.01
C PHE A 60 14.89 -16.36 -17.46
N SER A 61 13.92 -17.11 -17.97
CA SER A 61 13.98 -18.55 -18.22
C SER A 61 14.99 -19.02 -19.28
N ASP A 62 15.67 -18.12 -19.99
CA ASP A 62 16.55 -18.49 -21.12
C ASP A 62 18.04 -18.63 -20.78
N GLY A 63 18.45 -18.51 -19.53
CA GLY A 63 19.87 -18.61 -19.23
C GLY A 63 20.23 -18.73 -17.77
N GLY A 64 20.56 -19.88 -17.30
CA GLY A 64 21.27 -20.25 -16.06
C GLY A 64 21.23 -19.34 -14.84
N ARG A 65 21.50 -19.88 -13.66
CA ARG A 65 21.41 -19.19 -12.35
C ARG A 65 22.26 -17.90 -12.20
N HIS A 66 23.26 -17.68 -13.05
CA HIS A 66 24.15 -16.51 -13.00
C HIS A 66 23.72 -15.38 -13.95
N LEU A 67 22.85 -15.65 -14.94
CA LEU A 67 22.38 -14.64 -15.88
C LEU A 67 21.13 -13.86 -15.36
N ALA A 68 20.44 -14.42 -14.39
CA ALA A 68 19.22 -13.79 -13.86
C ALA A 68 19.48 -12.44 -13.15
N PRO A 69 20.48 -12.28 -12.27
CA PRO A 69 20.79 -10.98 -11.65
C PRO A 69 21.21 -9.92 -12.67
N ASP A 70 22.09 -10.25 -13.61
CA ASP A 70 22.58 -9.32 -14.62
C ASP A 70 21.45 -8.84 -15.55
N ALA A 71 20.56 -9.75 -15.96
CA ALA A 71 19.39 -9.42 -16.75
C ALA A 71 18.40 -8.52 -15.97
N ALA A 72 18.20 -8.77 -14.67
CA ALA A 72 17.38 -7.97 -13.81
C ALA A 72 17.96 -6.55 -13.59
N ILE A 73 19.28 -6.45 -13.39
CA ILE A 73 20.00 -5.18 -13.29
C ILE A 73 19.88 -4.39 -14.61
N ALA A 74 20.10 -5.05 -15.75
CA ALA A 74 19.96 -4.41 -17.06
C ALA A 74 18.51 -3.94 -17.30
N HIS A 75 17.52 -4.73 -16.89
CA HIS A 75 16.10 -4.34 -16.94
C HIS A 75 15.81 -3.14 -16.04
N ALA A 76 16.30 -3.14 -14.79
CA ALA A 76 16.15 -2.04 -13.86
C ALA A 76 16.72 -0.73 -14.42
N ARG A 77 17.95 -0.77 -14.97
CA ARG A 77 18.58 0.40 -15.60
C ARG A 77 17.77 0.92 -16.78
N ARG A 78 17.26 0.03 -17.63
CA ARG A 78 16.38 0.42 -18.74
C ARG A 78 15.11 1.11 -18.25
N LEU A 79 14.47 0.62 -17.17
CA LEU A 79 13.30 1.28 -16.60
C LEU A 79 13.62 2.70 -16.11
N ILE A 80 14.81 2.92 -15.53
CA ILE A 80 15.27 4.26 -15.13
C ILE A 80 15.44 5.14 -16.37
N ASP A 81 16.09 4.64 -17.42
CA ASP A 81 16.30 5.37 -18.69
C ASP A 81 14.95 5.72 -19.35
N GLU A 82 13.94 4.86 -19.21
CA GLU A 82 12.57 5.07 -19.67
C GLU A 82 11.76 6.02 -18.76
N GLY A 83 12.32 6.48 -17.63
CA GLY A 83 11.73 7.49 -16.76
C GLY A 83 11.05 6.97 -15.50
N ALA A 84 11.37 5.77 -15.03
CA ALA A 84 10.93 5.33 -13.71
C ALA A 84 11.51 6.23 -12.61
N ASP A 85 10.63 6.74 -11.74
CA ASP A 85 11.00 7.55 -10.58
C ASP A 85 11.39 6.69 -9.36
N ILE A 86 10.98 5.41 -9.32
CA ILE A 86 11.21 4.41 -8.26
C ILE A 86 11.41 3.05 -8.93
N LEU A 87 12.25 2.20 -8.39
CA LEU A 87 12.28 0.77 -8.74
C LEU A 87 11.68 -0.06 -7.60
N ASP A 88 10.79 -0.98 -7.93
CA ASP A 88 10.20 -1.94 -6.97
C ASP A 88 10.68 -3.35 -7.31
N ILE A 89 11.51 -3.93 -6.44
CA ILE A 89 12.22 -5.18 -6.68
C ILE A 89 11.60 -6.28 -5.83
N GLY A 90 11.06 -7.31 -6.47
CA GLY A 90 10.44 -8.45 -5.81
C GLY A 90 11.17 -9.76 -6.08
N GLY A 91 11.55 -10.47 -5.00
CA GLY A 91 12.20 -11.80 -5.05
C GLY A 91 11.21 -12.96 -5.02
N GLU A 92 9.96 -12.71 -4.67
CA GLU A 92 8.87 -13.67 -4.58
C GLU A 92 7.68 -13.22 -5.42
N SER A 93 7.04 -14.16 -6.11
CA SER A 93 5.83 -13.86 -6.88
C SER A 93 4.61 -13.78 -5.95
N THR A 94 3.91 -12.66 -5.99
CA THR A 94 2.66 -12.44 -5.24
C THR A 94 1.39 -12.76 -6.06
N ARG A 95 1.57 -13.40 -7.23
CA ARG A 95 0.45 -13.83 -8.09
C ARG A 95 -0.34 -14.96 -7.43
N PRO A 96 -1.67 -15.04 -7.69
CA PRO A 96 -2.46 -16.15 -7.18
C PRO A 96 -1.85 -17.51 -7.56
N GLY A 97 -1.69 -18.39 -6.56
CA GLY A 97 -1.14 -19.74 -6.76
C GLY A 97 0.38 -19.84 -6.83
N ALA A 98 1.12 -18.76 -6.68
CA ALA A 98 2.58 -18.83 -6.60
C ALA A 98 3.04 -19.61 -5.36
N GLU A 99 4.09 -20.39 -5.51
CA GLU A 99 4.70 -21.11 -4.39
C GLU A 99 5.55 -20.14 -3.55
N PRO A 100 5.51 -20.27 -2.21
CA PRO A 100 6.34 -19.48 -1.32
C PRO A 100 7.83 -19.69 -1.59
N VAL A 101 8.60 -18.62 -1.56
CA VAL A 101 10.06 -18.67 -1.70
C VAL A 101 10.69 -18.78 -0.30
N PRO A 102 11.62 -19.71 -0.06
CA PRO A 102 12.37 -19.76 1.18
C PRO A 102 13.14 -18.45 1.45
N LEU A 103 13.32 -18.11 2.74
CA LEU A 103 14.00 -16.88 3.16
C LEU A 103 15.36 -16.70 2.49
N GLU A 104 16.21 -17.72 2.57
CA GLU A 104 17.58 -17.67 2.03
C GLU A 104 17.61 -17.47 0.51
N GLU A 105 16.62 -18.03 -0.18
CA GLU A 105 16.50 -17.88 -1.62
C GLU A 105 16.04 -16.48 -2.00
N GLU A 106 15.10 -15.89 -1.27
CA GLU A 106 14.66 -14.52 -1.50
C GLU A 106 15.80 -13.53 -1.25
N LEU A 107 16.55 -13.70 -0.15
CA LEU A 107 17.74 -12.90 0.14
C LEU A 107 18.80 -13.03 -0.96
N ALA A 108 19.08 -14.25 -1.43
CA ALA A 108 20.04 -14.49 -2.50
C ALA A 108 19.65 -13.83 -3.83
N ARG A 109 18.36 -13.64 -4.08
CA ARG A 109 17.85 -12.93 -5.26
C ARG A 109 17.94 -11.41 -5.11
N LEU A 110 17.60 -10.87 -3.93
CA LEU A 110 17.42 -9.44 -3.71
C LEU A 110 18.73 -8.70 -3.43
N LEU A 111 19.58 -9.23 -2.52
CA LEU A 111 20.75 -8.51 -2.03
C LEU A 111 21.73 -8.10 -3.14
N PRO A 112 22.08 -8.95 -4.14
CA PRO A 112 22.96 -8.54 -5.22
C PRO A 112 22.39 -7.40 -6.08
N LEU A 113 21.07 -7.36 -6.26
CA LEU A 113 20.43 -6.29 -7.02
C LEU A 113 20.42 -4.97 -6.23
N ILE A 114 20.11 -5.01 -4.93
CA ILE A 114 20.14 -3.82 -4.07
C ILE A 114 21.55 -3.23 -4.10
N GLU A 115 22.58 -4.05 -3.92
CA GLU A 115 23.97 -3.60 -3.94
C GLU A 115 24.36 -2.97 -5.29
N ALA A 116 23.97 -3.59 -6.40
CA ALA A 116 24.30 -3.10 -7.76
C ALA A 116 23.52 -1.84 -8.17
N LEU A 117 22.35 -1.60 -7.56
CA LEU A 117 21.42 -0.51 -7.94
C LEU A 117 21.34 0.61 -6.91
N ARG A 118 21.89 0.47 -5.71
CA ARG A 118 21.77 1.46 -4.63
C ARG A 118 22.21 2.88 -5.01
N ASP A 119 23.11 3.00 -5.96
CA ASP A 119 23.62 4.28 -6.43
C ASP A 119 23.01 4.69 -7.81
N SER A 120 21.87 4.12 -8.17
CA SER A 120 21.20 4.35 -9.45
C SER A 120 20.52 5.71 -9.58
N GLY A 121 20.45 6.51 -8.51
CA GLY A 121 19.84 7.85 -8.52
C GLY A 121 18.32 7.88 -8.32
N VAL A 122 17.67 6.72 -8.17
CA VAL A 122 16.25 6.58 -7.82
C VAL A 122 16.08 5.71 -6.57
N PRO A 123 15.02 5.89 -5.76
CA PRO A 123 14.74 5.04 -4.61
C PRO A 123 14.57 3.59 -5.02
N LEU A 124 15.14 2.67 -4.20
CA LEU A 124 14.91 1.24 -4.31
C LEU A 124 13.83 0.82 -3.31
N SER A 125 12.69 0.39 -3.81
CA SER A 125 11.61 -0.26 -3.08
C SER A 125 11.79 -1.77 -3.14
N ILE A 126 11.59 -2.46 -2.01
CA ILE A 126 11.67 -3.92 -1.94
C ILE A 126 10.29 -4.47 -1.60
N ASP A 127 9.73 -5.25 -2.55
CA ASP A 127 8.47 -5.97 -2.37
C ASP A 127 8.72 -7.24 -1.57
N THR A 128 8.42 -7.18 -0.28
CA THR A 128 8.55 -8.31 0.64
C THR A 128 7.65 -8.14 1.85
N PHE A 129 7.15 -9.26 2.36
CA PHE A 129 6.38 -9.32 3.61
C PHE A 129 7.15 -10.03 4.75
N LYS A 130 8.38 -10.48 4.51
CA LYS A 130 9.19 -11.21 5.49
C LYS A 130 10.04 -10.24 6.32
N PRO A 131 9.86 -10.15 7.65
CA PRO A 131 10.62 -9.21 8.50
C PRO A 131 12.14 -9.37 8.42
N ALA A 132 12.63 -10.59 8.21
CA ALA A 132 14.05 -10.84 8.05
C ALA A 132 14.60 -10.28 6.74
N VAL A 133 13.83 -10.38 5.63
CA VAL A 133 14.17 -9.77 4.34
C VAL A 133 14.13 -8.25 4.44
N MET A 134 13.11 -7.68 5.11
CA MET A 134 13.02 -6.23 5.33
C MET A 134 14.29 -5.68 5.99
N ARG A 135 14.74 -6.31 7.09
CA ARG A 135 15.97 -5.89 7.79
C ARG A 135 17.19 -5.96 6.88
N ALA A 136 17.40 -7.09 6.23
CA ALA A 136 18.55 -7.29 5.36
C ALA A 136 18.55 -6.32 4.17
N ALA A 137 17.38 -6.06 3.57
CA ALA A 137 17.24 -5.11 2.47
C ALA A 137 17.56 -3.67 2.91
N ILE A 138 17.08 -3.25 4.09
CA ILE A 138 17.37 -1.93 4.66
C ILE A 138 18.88 -1.78 4.93
N GLU A 139 19.51 -2.78 5.53
CA GLU A 139 20.96 -2.81 5.78
C GLU A 139 21.76 -2.75 4.48
N ALA A 140 21.27 -3.38 3.39
CA ALA A 140 21.89 -3.35 2.08
C ALA A 140 21.69 -2.02 1.32
N GLY A 141 20.80 -1.14 1.79
CA GLY A 141 20.56 0.20 1.21
C GLY A 141 19.25 0.36 0.46
N ALA A 142 18.22 -0.44 0.76
CA ALA A 142 16.87 -0.19 0.30
C ALA A 142 16.34 1.14 0.87
N ASP A 143 15.59 1.86 0.05
CA ASP A 143 15.03 3.17 0.42
C ASP A 143 13.54 3.07 0.79
N MET A 144 12.86 1.97 0.43
CA MET A 144 11.45 1.73 0.70
C MET A 144 11.17 0.24 0.90
N ILE A 145 10.23 -0.08 1.76
CA ILE A 145 9.65 -1.43 1.89
C ILE A 145 8.19 -1.37 1.42
N ASN A 146 7.86 -2.23 0.46
CA ASN A 146 6.52 -2.42 -0.07
C ASN A 146 5.97 -3.76 0.44
N ASP A 147 5.00 -3.71 1.37
CA ASP A 147 4.49 -4.93 2.02
C ASP A 147 3.04 -5.20 1.65
N ILE A 148 2.82 -6.26 0.88
CA ILE A 148 1.49 -6.71 0.46
C ILE A 148 0.59 -7.16 1.63
N TYR A 149 1.16 -7.49 2.78
CA TYR A 149 0.43 -7.78 4.02
C TYR A 149 0.17 -6.55 4.88
N GLY A 150 0.68 -5.37 4.48
CA GLY A 150 0.48 -4.12 5.23
C GLY A 150 1.09 -4.16 6.63
N PHE A 151 2.24 -4.77 6.78
CA PHE A 151 2.99 -4.93 8.04
C PHE A 151 2.25 -5.71 9.14
N ARG A 152 1.36 -6.64 8.73
CA ARG A 152 0.63 -7.51 9.68
C ARG A 152 1.44 -8.70 10.17
N GLN A 153 2.51 -9.06 9.46
CA GLN A 153 3.35 -10.19 9.89
C GLN A 153 4.04 -9.87 11.22
N PRO A 154 4.10 -10.85 12.15
CA PRO A 154 4.81 -10.65 13.41
C PRO A 154 6.26 -10.21 13.20
N GLY A 155 6.67 -9.10 13.81
CA GLY A 155 8.01 -8.53 13.67
C GLY A 155 8.22 -7.63 12.46
N ALA A 156 7.19 -7.40 11.61
CA ALA A 156 7.31 -6.54 10.43
C ALA A 156 7.46 -5.06 10.81
N ILE A 157 6.63 -4.58 11.75
CA ILE A 157 6.73 -3.20 12.24
C ILE A 157 8.08 -2.96 12.91
N GLU A 158 8.51 -3.88 13.77
CA GLU A 158 9.80 -3.80 14.46
C GLU A 158 11.00 -3.84 13.48
N ALA A 159 10.83 -4.49 12.34
CA ALA A 159 11.89 -4.54 11.32
C ALA A 159 12.12 -3.19 10.64
N VAL A 160 11.10 -2.33 10.56
CA VAL A 160 11.15 -1.08 9.78
C VAL A 160 11.08 0.20 10.62
N ALA A 161 10.58 0.13 11.87
CA ALA A 161 10.30 1.32 12.67
C ALA A 161 11.56 2.17 12.94
N GLY A 162 12.70 1.53 13.23
CA GLY A 162 13.97 2.20 13.52
C GLY A 162 14.76 2.66 12.30
N SER A 163 14.26 2.47 11.07
CA SER A 163 14.91 2.88 9.82
C SER A 163 14.39 4.22 9.32
N ASP A 164 14.99 4.75 8.25
CA ASP A 164 14.50 5.93 7.51
C ASP A 164 13.74 5.56 6.21
N CYS A 165 13.56 4.27 5.93
CA CYS A 165 12.90 3.79 4.72
C CYS A 165 11.46 4.29 4.61
N GLY A 166 11.00 4.58 3.39
CA GLY A 166 9.59 4.72 3.07
C GLY A 166 8.85 3.40 3.27
N LEU A 167 7.58 3.45 3.62
CA LEU A 167 6.76 2.27 3.90
C LEU A 167 5.48 2.31 3.07
N CYS A 168 5.30 1.33 2.18
CA CYS A 168 4.05 1.15 1.45
C CYS A 168 3.20 0.10 2.15
N VAL A 169 2.07 0.55 2.68
CA VAL A 169 1.07 -0.28 3.34
C VAL A 169 0.04 -0.71 2.33
N MET A 170 0.03 -1.99 1.94
CA MET A 170 -0.95 -2.49 0.99
C MET A 170 -2.08 -3.27 1.68
N HIS A 171 -3.29 -3.12 1.15
CA HIS A 171 -4.44 -3.92 1.56
C HIS A 171 -4.61 -5.17 0.70
N MET A 172 -4.70 -6.31 1.35
CA MET A 172 -5.10 -7.59 0.76
C MET A 172 -6.10 -8.31 1.67
N GLN A 173 -7.20 -8.82 1.10
CA GLN A 173 -8.09 -9.75 1.80
C GLN A 173 -7.60 -11.19 1.60
N GLY A 174 -7.45 -11.93 2.71
CA GLY A 174 -6.94 -13.30 2.68
C GLY A 174 -5.41 -13.35 2.48
N GLU A 175 -4.96 -14.38 1.78
CA GLU A 175 -3.56 -14.66 1.47
C GLU A 175 -3.35 -14.78 -0.05
N PRO A 176 -2.15 -14.56 -0.60
CA PRO A 176 -1.91 -14.58 -2.05
C PRO A 176 -2.43 -15.85 -2.73
N ARG A 177 -2.31 -17.01 -2.09
CA ARG A 177 -2.74 -18.30 -2.67
C ARG A 177 -4.27 -18.45 -2.78
N THR A 178 -5.03 -17.85 -1.88
CA THR A 178 -6.48 -18.07 -1.74
C THR A 178 -7.30 -16.81 -1.94
N MET A 179 -6.69 -15.64 -2.00
CA MET A 179 -7.36 -14.33 -2.03
C MET A 179 -8.42 -14.18 -3.13
N GLN A 180 -8.34 -14.93 -4.22
CA GLN A 180 -9.28 -14.84 -5.35
C GLN A 180 -10.41 -15.88 -5.29
N GLN A 181 -10.45 -16.79 -4.28
CA GLN A 181 -11.42 -17.87 -4.24
C GLN A 181 -12.84 -17.38 -3.93
N ALA A 182 -12.99 -16.41 -3.04
CA ALA A 182 -14.29 -15.83 -2.69
C ALA A 182 -14.15 -14.46 -2.00
N PRO A 183 -13.58 -13.43 -2.68
CA PRO A 183 -13.45 -12.12 -2.05
C PRO A 183 -14.83 -11.50 -1.82
N ALA A 184 -15.11 -11.09 -0.59
CA ALA A 184 -16.39 -10.54 -0.18
C ALA A 184 -16.20 -9.27 0.68
N TYR A 185 -16.94 -8.23 0.34
CA TYR A 185 -16.99 -6.94 1.05
C TYR A 185 -18.44 -6.48 1.13
N ALA A 186 -18.84 -5.95 2.26
CA ALA A 186 -20.09 -5.19 2.37
C ALA A 186 -19.92 -3.77 1.82
N ASP A 187 -18.78 -3.16 2.10
CA ASP A 187 -18.33 -1.85 1.57
C ASP A 187 -16.82 -1.92 1.34
N VAL A 188 -16.41 -2.19 0.10
CA VAL A 188 -15.00 -2.36 -0.24
C VAL A 188 -14.17 -1.09 0.06
N ALA A 189 -14.71 0.10 -0.18
CA ALA A 189 -13.98 1.34 0.06
C ALA A 189 -13.83 1.65 1.55
N GLY A 190 -14.90 1.46 2.32
CA GLY A 190 -14.89 1.64 3.76
C GLY A 190 -13.98 0.64 4.46
N GLU A 191 -14.07 -0.65 4.12
CA GLU A 191 -13.27 -1.71 4.73
C GLU A 191 -11.78 -1.57 4.39
N VAL A 192 -11.43 -1.30 3.12
CA VAL A 192 -10.05 -1.03 2.69
C VAL A 192 -9.50 0.23 3.37
N GLY A 193 -10.30 1.32 3.41
CA GLY A 193 -9.88 2.55 4.07
C GLY A 193 -9.67 2.39 5.58
N ALA A 194 -10.53 1.63 6.25
CA ALA A 194 -10.40 1.33 7.68
C ALA A 194 -9.11 0.53 7.96
N PHE A 195 -8.85 -0.51 7.18
CA PHE A 195 -7.63 -1.30 7.28
C PHE A 195 -6.36 -0.46 7.08
N LEU A 196 -6.30 0.32 6.00
CA LEU A 196 -5.12 1.15 5.69
C LEU A 196 -4.85 2.18 6.79
N ARG A 197 -5.92 2.79 7.32
CA ARG A 197 -5.83 3.73 8.46
C ARG A 197 -5.29 3.03 9.70
N GLU A 198 -5.82 1.87 10.04
CA GLU A 198 -5.38 1.10 11.21
C GLU A 198 -3.90 0.74 11.12
N GLN A 199 -3.45 0.22 9.97
CA GLN A 199 -2.04 -0.15 9.81
C GLN A 199 -1.11 1.07 9.85
N ALA A 200 -1.49 2.19 9.23
CA ALA A 200 -0.73 3.44 9.32
C ALA A 200 -0.61 3.91 10.77
N GLN A 201 -1.70 3.89 11.53
CA GLN A 201 -1.70 4.26 12.96
C GLN A 201 -0.83 3.33 13.81
N ARG A 202 -0.78 2.03 13.50
CA ARG A 202 0.11 1.08 14.19
C ARG A 202 1.59 1.40 13.93
N LEU A 203 1.95 1.76 12.69
CA LEU A 203 3.28 2.22 12.34
C LEU A 203 3.63 3.52 13.08
N GLU A 204 2.73 4.50 13.09
CA GLU A 204 2.93 5.76 13.83
C GLU A 204 3.09 5.54 15.34
N ALA A 205 2.28 4.65 15.93
CA ALA A 205 2.40 4.28 17.34
C ALA A 205 3.74 3.62 17.67
N ALA A 206 4.39 2.98 16.69
CA ALA A 206 5.74 2.43 16.79
C ALA A 206 6.85 3.48 16.50
N GLY A 207 6.50 4.76 16.34
CA GLY A 207 7.44 5.86 16.13
C GLY A 207 7.78 6.16 14.67
N VAL A 208 7.09 5.54 13.70
CA VAL A 208 7.30 5.85 12.28
C VAL A 208 6.71 7.24 11.97
N ASP A 209 7.53 8.10 11.36
CA ASP A 209 7.05 9.40 10.88
C ASP A 209 6.03 9.21 9.75
N PRO A 210 4.84 9.81 9.83
CA PRO A 210 3.81 9.68 8.81
C PRO A 210 4.22 10.20 7.43
N GLY A 211 5.27 11.01 7.34
CA GLY A 211 5.86 11.44 6.05
C GLY A 211 6.59 10.34 5.29
N ARG A 212 6.79 9.17 5.91
CA ARG A 212 7.41 7.98 5.31
C ARG A 212 6.39 6.96 4.81
N ILE A 213 5.10 7.14 5.14
CA ILE A 213 4.03 6.17 4.86
C ILE A 213 3.31 6.55 3.56
N CYS A 214 3.13 5.60 2.66
CA CYS A 214 2.15 5.64 1.58
C CYS A 214 1.21 4.44 1.67
N LEU A 215 0.02 4.55 1.08
CA LEU A 215 -1.03 3.54 1.15
C LEU A 215 -1.32 2.98 -0.24
N ASP A 216 -1.42 1.66 -0.36
CA ASP A 216 -1.89 0.98 -1.58
C ASP A 216 -3.23 0.28 -1.31
N PRO A 217 -4.32 0.65 -1.99
CA PRO A 217 -5.60 -0.02 -1.88
C PRO A 217 -5.57 -1.49 -2.33
N GLY A 218 -4.52 -1.95 -3.00
CA GLY A 218 -4.30 -3.33 -3.39
C GLY A 218 -5.26 -3.81 -4.46
N PHE A 219 -5.32 -3.11 -5.61
CA PHE A 219 -6.10 -3.54 -6.76
C PHE A 219 -5.71 -4.95 -7.21
N GLY A 220 -6.70 -5.84 -7.37
CA GLY A 220 -6.47 -7.23 -7.77
C GLY A 220 -6.07 -8.17 -6.64
N PHE A 221 -5.89 -7.69 -5.41
CA PHE A 221 -5.56 -8.52 -4.25
C PHE A 221 -6.82 -8.78 -3.40
N GLY A 222 -7.38 -9.97 -3.52
CA GLY A 222 -8.62 -10.36 -2.82
C GLY A 222 -9.81 -9.47 -3.19
N LYS A 223 -10.00 -9.18 -4.47
CA LYS A 223 -11.06 -8.29 -4.96
C LYS A 223 -11.60 -8.78 -6.30
N THR A 224 -12.93 -8.78 -6.46
CA THR A 224 -13.59 -9.00 -7.76
C THR A 224 -13.36 -7.82 -8.70
N THR A 225 -13.69 -7.98 -9.97
CA THR A 225 -13.67 -6.86 -10.95
C THR A 225 -14.55 -5.70 -10.48
N ALA A 226 -15.76 -5.98 -9.99
CA ALA A 226 -16.67 -4.96 -9.44
C ALA A 226 -16.04 -4.23 -8.26
N HIS A 227 -15.51 -4.97 -7.26
CA HIS A 227 -14.81 -4.37 -6.11
C HIS A 227 -13.65 -3.46 -6.53
N ASN A 228 -12.87 -3.84 -7.55
CA ASN A 228 -11.78 -3.00 -8.04
C ASN A 228 -12.28 -1.70 -8.66
N TYR A 229 -13.37 -1.72 -9.41
CA TYR A 229 -13.93 -0.49 -10.00
C TYR A 229 -14.63 0.40 -8.96
N ASP A 230 -15.28 -0.18 -7.96
CA ASP A 230 -15.85 0.57 -6.84
C ASP A 230 -14.75 1.25 -6.04
N LEU A 231 -13.66 0.54 -5.77
CA LEU A 231 -12.49 1.08 -5.09
C LEU A 231 -11.81 2.19 -5.92
N LEU A 232 -11.70 2.03 -7.23
CA LEU A 232 -11.15 3.06 -8.13
C LEU A 232 -11.99 4.35 -8.10
N ARG A 233 -13.33 4.23 -8.11
CA ARG A 233 -14.23 5.38 -7.97
C ARG A 233 -14.10 6.06 -6.61
N SER A 234 -13.75 5.31 -5.59
CA SER A 234 -13.64 5.75 -4.19
C SER A 234 -12.22 6.20 -3.80
N LEU A 235 -11.27 6.30 -4.75
CA LEU A 235 -9.92 6.78 -4.46
C LEU A 235 -9.86 8.12 -3.71
N PRO A 236 -10.73 9.11 -3.99
CA PRO A 236 -10.75 10.34 -3.21
C PRO A 236 -11.01 10.10 -1.72
N THR A 237 -11.85 9.12 -1.36
CA THR A 237 -12.13 8.73 0.03
C THR A 237 -10.90 8.13 0.71
N ILE A 238 -10.15 7.27 0.00
CA ILE A 238 -8.89 6.73 0.51
C ILE A 238 -7.83 7.83 0.62
N GLY A 239 -7.73 8.74 -0.36
CA GLY A 239 -6.83 9.89 -0.35
C GLY A 239 -7.10 10.86 0.81
N ALA A 240 -8.36 10.96 1.27
CA ALA A 240 -8.74 11.77 2.42
C ALA A 240 -8.16 11.26 3.76
N LEU A 241 -7.52 10.09 3.79
CA LEU A 241 -6.74 9.61 4.93
C LEU A 241 -5.47 10.45 5.18
N GLY A 242 -5.06 11.29 4.21
CA GLY A 242 -3.94 12.22 4.36
C GLY A 242 -2.56 11.66 4.04
N TYR A 243 -2.48 10.43 3.53
CA TYR A 243 -1.25 9.80 3.05
C TYR A 243 -1.19 9.77 1.52
N PRO A 244 0.01 9.79 0.92
CA PRO A 244 0.20 9.48 -0.49
C PRO A 244 -0.36 8.10 -0.86
N LEU A 245 -0.82 7.97 -2.11
CA LEU A 245 -1.33 6.69 -2.62
C LEU A 245 -0.38 6.08 -3.65
N LEU A 246 -0.16 4.78 -3.53
CA LEU A 246 0.39 3.93 -4.59
C LEU A 246 -0.77 3.22 -5.29
N ILE A 247 -0.79 3.25 -6.63
CA ILE A 247 -1.87 2.67 -7.43
C ILE A 247 -1.30 1.69 -8.44
N GLY A 248 -1.49 0.40 -8.17
CA GLY A 248 -1.03 -0.68 -9.05
C GLY A 248 -2.16 -1.25 -9.91
N VAL A 249 -2.47 -0.66 -11.07
CA VAL A 249 -3.52 -1.14 -11.98
C VAL A 249 -2.98 -1.67 -13.32
N SER A 250 -1.69 -1.43 -13.62
CA SER A 250 -1.09 -1.78 -14.91
C SER A 250 -1.28 -3.25 -15.25
N ARG A 251 -1.79 -3.54 -16.44
CA ARG A 251 -2.01 -4.87 -17.05
C ARG A 251 -2.90 -5.82 -16.23
N LYS A 252 -3.55 -5.33 -15.13
CA LYS A 252 -4.38 -6.17 -14.25
C LYS A 252 -5.64 -6.69 -14.94
N THR A 253 -6.17 -7.80 -14.42
CA THR A 253 -7.34 -8.51 -14.97
C THR A 253 -8.56 -7.63 -15.08
N MET A 254 -8.77 -6.67 -14.16
CA MET A 254 -9.88 -5.74 -14.19
C MET A 254 -9.93 -4.96 -15.51
N ILE A 255 -8.78 -4.55 -16.07
CA ILE A 255 -8.72 -3.85 -17.36
C ILE A 255 -9.16 -4.78 -18.49
N GLY A 256 -8.61 -6.00 -18.52
CA GLY A 256 -8.98 -6.99 -19.54
C GLY A 256 -10.44 -7.41 -19.48
N ALA A 257 -11.04 -7.47 -18.30
CA ALA A 257 -12.45 -7.82 -18.12
C ALA A 257 -13.41 -6.81 -18.76
N VAL A 258 -13.03 -5.53 -18.84
CA VAL A 258 -13.86 -4.48 -19.44
C VAL A 258 -13.49 -4.25 -20.91
N THR A 259 -12.20 -4.30 -21.24
CA THR A 259 -11.74 -3.99 -22.60
C THR A 259 -11.76 -5.19 -23.54
N GLY A 260 -11.86 -6.41 -22.99
CA GLY A 260 -11.72 -7.66 -23.77
C GLY A 260 -10.28 -7.92 -24.26
N ARG A 261 -9.31 -7.06 -23.91
CA ARG A 261 -7.94 -7.15 -24.44
C ARG A 261 -7.08 -8.16 -23.67
N PRO A 262 -6.23 -8.94 -24.38
CA PRO A 262 -5.24 -9.78 -23.77
C PRO A 262 -4.18 -8.94 -23.03
N VAL A 263 -3.40 -9.56 -22.12
CA VAL A 263 -2.45 -8.84 -21.22
C VAL A 263 -1.46 -7.96 -21.98
N GLY A 264 -0.96 -8.40 -23.13
CA GLY A 264 0.00 -7.65 -23.97
C GLY A 264 -0.57 -6.37 -24.60
N GLU A 265 -1.90 -6.25 -24.69
CA GLU A 265 -2.58 -5.14 -25.35
C GLU A 265 -3.31 -4.20 -24.38
N ARG A 266 -3.04 -4.30 -23.06
CA ARG A 266 -3.71 -3.49 -22.02
C ARG A 266 -2.98 -2.18 -21.70
N LEU A 267 -2.04 -1.75 -22.53
CA LEU A 267 -1.27 -0.52 -22.33
C LEU A 267 -1.89 0.70 -23.02
N ALA A 268 -2.90 0.51 -23.87
CA ALA A 268 -3.55 1.59 -24.61
C ALA A 268 -5.01 1.75 -24.22
#